data_fd1eb6d36c8ff927824f295296c9644f
#
_entry.id   fd1eb6d36c8ff927824f295296c9644f
#
_cell.length_a   1.000
_cell.length_b   1.000
_cell.length_c   1.000
_cell.angle_alpha   90.00
_cell.angle_beta   90.00
_cell.angle_gamma   90.00
#
_symmetry.space_group_name_H-M   'P 1'
#
loop_
_entity.id
_entity.type
_entity.pdbx_description
1 polymer ?
#
loop_
_entity_poly.entity_id
_entity_poly.type
_entity_poly.pdbx_seq_one_letter_code
_entity_poly.pdbx_strand_id
1 'polypeptide(L)'
;KPLSMLPYPEKEAGNIKELIEACKRNRVDFVWAIHPGQDIKWNEEDYQNLVNKFNLMYDLGVRAFALFFDDISGEGTNPVKQTELLNRLTKDFVKSKGDVAYLTVCPTDYSKLWANPTPQGSLAIYGETLDPSIEVFWTGDVVCSDLTPETLDWVNSRIKRPAYFWWNYPVTDYVRNIILQGPVYGLNTSLDSNDLCGIASNPMEHGEASKLALYGVADYTWNIAAYNPIDNWERGLGELMPKAREAYRTFAIHSCDTETGYRRDESWETKTFRIGDWNETEAQALWAEFDKVEKAPAEIEKGCTNKGLMSELTPWLQEFGKLGTRGKRALELARVYRDGKDDADFWNKYIRNLMSKKDREDYEAHKSGTMKLQPFYENAMDDMAYGFLTRLSGETPICYRGIGSFHNAKTTLSKLMFDHDTTTYYTSGIAQKAGDWIGVDLGSVKDVTEVSILQGRNSVDDVDYFDHAVVEYSIDGKAWTPLTEELNKQIG
;
A
#
# COMPACT_ATOMS: atom_id res chain seq x y z
N LYS A 1 4.50 -2.97 30.29
CA LYS A 1 5.37 -3.97 30.92
C LYS A 1 4.66 -4.93 31.86
N PRO A 2 4.20 -4.49 33.05
CA PRO A 2 3.43 -5.36 33.93
C PRO A 2 2.16 -5.90 33.31
N LEU A 3 1.55 -5.16 32.38
CA LEU A 3 0.26 -5.48 31.77
C LEU A 3 0.31 -6.71 30.85
N SER A 4 1.43 -6.95 30.14
CA SER A 4 1.54 -8.12 29.27
C SER A 4 1.55 -9.46 30.03
N MET A 5 1.91 -9.46 31.30
CA MET A 5 1.97 -10.64 32.19
C MET A 5 0.63 -10.93 32.87
N LEU A 6 -0.27 -9.95 32.96
CA LEU A 6 -1.54 -10.07 33.68
C LEU A 6 -2.60 -10.77 32.79
N PRO A 7 -3.61 -11.41 33.44
CA PRO A 7 -4.81 -11.83 32.73
C PRO A 7 -5.43 -10.63 31.98
N TYR A 8 -6.08 -10.89 30.86
CA TYR A 8 -6.94 -9.89 30.25
C TYR A 8 -8.10 -9.51 31.19
N PRO A 9 -8.54 -8.25 31.19
CA PRO A 9 -9.77 -7.87 31.84
C PRO A 9 -10.95 -8.75 31.36
N GLU A 10 -11.98 -8.91 32.20
CA GLU A 10 -13.08 -9.85 31.96
C GLU A 10 -13.75 -9.65 30.58
N LYS A 11 -13.94 -8.39 30.17
CA LYS A 11 -14.56 -8.04 28.88
C LYS A 11 -13.72 -8.52 27.73
N GLU A 12 -12.40 -8.22 27.72
CA GLU A 12 -11.47 -8.61 26.67
C GLU A 12 -11.29 -10.13 26.63
N ALA A 13 -11.19 -10.78 27.77
CA ALA A 13 -11.15 -12.24 27.86
C ALA A 13 -12.43 -12.87 27.30
N GLY A 14 -13.60 -12.26 27.55
CA GLY A 14 -14.89 -12.66 26.97
C GLY A 14 -14.86 -12.56 25.43
N ASN A 15 -14.42 -11.42 24.89
CA ASN A 15 -14.31 -11.21 23.45
C ASN A 15 -13.36 -12.23 22.80
N ILE A 16 -12.21 -12.52 23.44
CA ILE A 16 -11.27 -13.53 22.95
C ILE A 16 -11.92 -14.92 22.90
N LYS A 17 -12.68 -15.30 23.93
CA LYS A 17 -13.42 -16.58 23.93
C LYS A 17 -14.44 -16.65 22.80
N GLU A 18 -15.19 -15.58 22.56
CA GLU A 18 -16.16 -15.51 21.46
C GLU A 18 -15.47 -15.67 20.09
N LEU A 19 -14.31 -15.01 19.89
CA LEU A 19 -13.51 -15.16 18.67
C LEU A 19 -12.99 -16.59 18.50
N ILE A 20 -12.45 -17.21 19.55
CA ILE A 20 -11.99 -18.61 19.51
C ILE A 20 -13.13 -19.54 19.10
N GLU A 21 -14.30 -19.39 19.70
CA GLU A 21 -15.47 -20.23 19.37
C GLU A 21 -15.99 -19.94 17.94
N ALA A 22 -15.94 -18.68 17.49
CA ALA A 22 -16.25 -18.35 16.10
C ALA A 22 -15.27 -19.00 15.12
N CYS A 23 -13.96 -18.93 15.40
CA CYS A 23 -12.92 -19.57 14.61
C CYS A 23 -13.14 -21.10 14.53
N LYS A 24 -13.38 -21.77 15.66
CA LYS A 24 -13.69 -23.21 15.71
C LYS A 24 -14.89 -23.58 14.85
N ARG A 25 -16.00 -22.82 14.96
CA ARG A 25 -17.21 -23.07 14.13
C ARG A 25 -16.93 -22.95 12.63
N ASN A 26 -16.00 -22.07 12.26
CA ASN A 26 -15.63 -21.84 10.87
C ASN A 26 -14.40 -22.66 10.42
N ARG A 27 -13.89 -23.56 11.25
CA ARG A 27 -12.68 -24.36 10.97
C ARG A 27 -11.44 -23.49 10.67
N VAL A 28 -11.28 -22.44 11.47
CA VAL A 28 -10.15 -21.50 11.42
C VAL A 28 -9.43 -21.58 12.77
N ASP A 29 -8.12 -21.62 12.76
CA ASP A 29 -7.32 -21.54 13.98
C ASP A 29 -7.24 -20.09 14.47
N PHE A 30 -7.55 -19.87 15.75
CA PHE A 30 -7.26 -18.60 16.40
C PHE A 30 -5.83 -18.61 16.90
N VAL A 31 -4.95 -17.86 16.21
CA VAL A 31 -3.55 -17.71 16.63
C VAL A 31 -3.43 -16.51 17.56
N TRP A 32 -2.95 -16.74 18.78
CA TRP A 32 -2.64 -15.66 19.71
C TRP A 32 -1.14 -15.33 19.62
N ALA A 33 -0.83 -14.06 19.33
CA ALA A 33 0.52 -13.55 19.22
C ALA A 33 0.89 -12.66 20.41
N ILE A 34 2.16 -12.71 20.81
CA ILE A 34 2.75 -11.80 21.79
C ILE A 34 4.06 -11.25 21.26
N HIS A 35 4.28 -9.97 21.53
CA HIS A 35 5.52 -9.28 21.25
C HIS A 35 6.25 -9.05 22.57
N PRO A 36 7.42 -9.70 22.86
CA PRO A 36 8.13 -9.56 24.12
C PRO A 36 8.63 -8.15 24.39
N GLY A 37 8.65 -7.32 23.34
CA GLY A 37 9.06 -5.93 23.43
C GLY A 37 10.58 -5.75 23.54
N GLN A 38 10.96 -4.50 23.64
CA GLN A 38 12.38 -4.11 23.75
C GLN A 38 12.96 -4.30 25.15
N ASP A 39 12.20 -4.87 26.06
CA ASP A 39 12.54 -4.92 27.49
C ASP A 39 12.76 -6.32 28.04
N ILE A 40 12.80 -7.33 27.18
CA ILE A 40 13.14 -8.70 27.56
C ILE A 40 14.57 -8.77 28.09
N LYS A 41 14.74 -9.37 29.28
CA LYS A 41 16.03 -9.47 29.95
C LYS A 41 16.69 -10.84 29.81
N TRP A 42 16.03 -11.75 29.10
CA TRP A 42 16.52 -13.11 28.88
C TRP A 42 16.80 -13.92 30.15
N ASN A 43 16.11 -13.64 31.24
CA ASN A 43 16.24 -14.31 32.53
C ASN A 43 15.09 -15.28 32.78
N GLU A 44 15.19 -16.08 33.84
CA GLU A 44 14.17 -17.08 34.19
C GLU A 44 12.84 -16.43 34.59
N GLU A 45 12.86 -15.24 35.20
CA GLU A 45 11.66 -14.53 35.59
C GLU A 45 10.82 -14.15 34.35
N ASP A 46 11.44 -13.56 33.33
CA ASP A 46 10.75 -13.18 32.09
C ASP A 46 10.23 -14.42 31.35
N TYR A 47 11.01 -15.51 31.36
CA TYR A 47 10.56 -16.78 30.78
C TYR A 47 9.31 -17.33 31.49
N GLN A 48 9.31 -17.39 32.83
CA GLN A 48 8.15 -17.85 33.59
C GLN A 48 6.92 -16.97 33.38
N ASN A 49 7.12 -15.66 33.32
CA ASN A 49 6.04 -14.72 33.02
C ASN A 49 5.42 -15.00 31.63
N LEU A 50 6.25 -15.26 30.63
CA LEU A 50 5.79 -15.62 29.28
C LEU A 50 5.02 -16.95 29.30
N VAL A 51 5.55 -18.00 29.92
CA VAL A 51 4.88 -19.31 30.07
C VAL A 51 3.55 -19.16 30.81
N ASN A 52 3.50 -18.37 31.87
CA ASN A 52 2.26 -18.09 32.59
C ASN A 52 1.23 -17.42 31.68
N LYS A 53 1.64 -16.45 30.87
CA LYS A 53 0.74 -15.81 29.91
C LYS A 53 0.24 -16.79 28.85
N PHE A 54 1.09 -17.66 28.34
CA PHE A 54 0.71 -18.74 27.41
C PHE A 54 -0.33 -19.68 28.05
N ASN A 55 -0.14 -20.06 29.31
CA ASN A 55 -1.11 -20.89 30.03
C ASN A 55 -2.46 -20.17 30.19
N LEU A 56 -2.47 -18.88 30.53
CA LEU A 56 -3.72 -18.11 30.61
C LEU A 56 -4.48 -18.12 29.26
N MET A 57 -3.76 -17.97 28.16
CA MET A 57 -4.38 -18.00 26.82
C MET A 57 -4.84 -19.41 26.45
N TYR A 58 -4.07 -20.42 26.79
CA TYR A 58 -4.44 -21.82 26.62
C TYR A 58 -5.73 -22.17 27.36
N ASP A 59 -5.86 -21.68 28.60
CA ASP A 59 -7.06 -21.88 29.46
C ASP A 59 -8.28 -21.15 28.88
N LEU A 60 -8.09 -20.05 28.13
CA LEU A 60 -9.15 -19.39 27.37
C LEU A 60 -9.57 -20.19 26.12
N GLY A 61 -8.77 -21.17 25.68
CA GLY A 61 -9.06 -22.04 24.55
C GLY A 61 -8.14 -21.87 23.34
N VAL A 62 -7.13 -21.00 23.40
CA VAL A 62 -6.13 -20.85 22.33
C VAL A 62 -5.32 -22.13 22.15
N ARG A 63 -5.07 -22.51 20.89
CA ARG A 63 -4.31 -23.71 20.53
C ARG A 63 -3.21 -23.46 19.49
N ALA A 64 -3.08 -22.23 19.01
CA ALA A 64 -1.99 -21.80 18.14
C ALA A 64 -1.39 -20.48 18.64
N PHE A 65 -0.08 -20.36 18.61
CA PHE A 65 0.63 -19.26 19.25
C PHE A 65 1.71 -18.68 18.33
N ALA A 66 2.01 -17.38 18.49
CA ALA A 66 3.11 -16.73 17.81
C ALA A 66 3.91 -15.82 18.73
N LEU A 67 5.21 -15.71 18.49
CA LEU A 67 6.09 -14.74 19.10
C LEU A 67 6.62 -13.79 18.03
N PHE A 68 6.56 -12.49 18.30
CA PHE A 68 6.99 -11.45 17.39
C PHE A 68 8.21 -10.72 17.96
N PHE A 69 9.24 -10.57 17.12
CA PHE A 69 10.47 -9.82 17.39
C PHE A 69 10.75 -8.77 16.33
N ASP A 70 9.71 -8.43 15.54
CA ASP A 70 9.72 -7.35 14.58
C ASP A 70 9.81 -5.98 15.28
N ASP A 71 10.35 -4.99 14.60
CA ASP A 71 10.41 -3.58 14.98
C ASP A 71 10.95 -3.32 16.40
N ILE A 72 11.93 -4.11 16.84
CA ILE A 72 12.62 -3.96 18.12
C ILE A 72 14.09 -3.60 17.91
N SER A 73 14.71 -3.11 18.98
CA SER A 73 16.13 -2.79 19.04
C SER A 73 16.79 -3.32 20.32
N GLY A 74 18.11 -3.22 20.39
CA GLY A 74 18.89 -3.60 21.57
C GLY A 74 18.99 -5.12 21.77
N GLU A 75 19.07 -5.55 23.03
CA GLU A 75 19.29 -6.96 23.40
C GLU A 75 18.18 -7.92 22.95
N GLY A 76 16.97 -7.40 22.71
CA GLY A 76 15.85 -8.17 22.19
C GLY A 76 16.09 -8.75 20.79
N THR A 77 16.99 -8.15 20.00
CA THR A 77 17.30 -8.57 18.63
C THR A 77 18.27 -9.75 18.54
N ASN A 78 18.79 -10.25 19.66
CA ASN A 78 19.78 -11.33 19.66
C ASN A 78 19.18 -12.66 19.16
N PRO A 79 19.55 -13.14 17.97
CA PRO A 79 18.90 -14.30 17.34
C PRO A 79 19.19 -15.61 18.08
N VAL A 80 20.34 -15.72 18.75
CA VAL A 80 20.65 -16.92 19.57
C VAL A 80 19.70 -17.01 20.74
N LYS A 81 19.50 -15.92 21.47
CA LYS A 81 18.57 -15.88 22.60
C LYS A 81 17.10 -16.05 22.16
N GLN A 82 16.74 -15.50 20.98
CA GLN A 82 15.41 -15.71 20.40
C GLN A 82 15.17 -17.19 20.10
N THR A 83 16.11 -17.87 19.44
CA THR A 83 15.95 -19.30 19.11
C THR A 83 16.00 -20.20 20.34
N GLU A 84 16.83 -19.90 21.34
CA GLU A 84 16.84 -20.61 22.63
C GLU A 84 15.48 -20.51 23.35
N LEU A 85 14.91 -19.30 23.41
CA LEU A 85 13.57 -19.07 24.01
C LEU A 85 12.50 -19.88 23.27
N LEU A 86 12.46 -19.79 21.95
CA LEU A 86 11.50 -20.47 21.10
C LEU A 86 11.58 -22.00 21.22
N ASN A 87 12.79 -22.55 21.21
CA ASN A 87 13.03 -23.99 21.39
C ASN A 87 12.59 -24.46 22.77
N ARG A 88 12.88 -23.65 23.82
CA ARG A 88 12.45 -23.94 25.18
C ARG A 88 10.93 -23.93 25.31
N LEU A 89 10.25 -22.93 24.75
CA LEU A 89 8.77 -22.86 24.71
C LEU A 89 8.17 -24.03 23.93
N THR A 90 8.78 -24.43 22.82
CA THR A 90 8.34 -25.58 22.06
C THR A 90 8.39 -26.85 22.90
N LYS A 91 9.48 -27.06 23.64
CA LYS A 91 9.64 -28.23 24.52
C LYS A 91 8.71 -28.15 25.73
N ASP A 92 8.78 -27.07 26.48
CA ASP A 92 8.18 -26.97 27.83
C ASP A 92 6.68 -26.66 27.78
N PHE A 93 6.18 -26.05 26.70
CA PHE A 93 4.78 -25.67 26.52
C PHE A 93 4.12 -26.43 25.37
N VAL A 94 4.55 -26.22 24.11
CA VAL A 94 3.86 -26.79 22.92
C VAL A 94 3.79 -28.31 23.01
N LYS A 95 4.93 -28.97 23.14
CA LYS A 95 5.01 -30.45 23.17
C LYS A 95 4.43 -31.03 24.48
N SER A 96 4.51 -30.29 25.60
CA SER A 96 3.99 -30.75 26.89
C SER A 96 2.46 -30.75 26.96
N LYS A 97 1.79 -29.81 26.29
CA LYS A 97 0.32 -29.75 26.24
C LYS A 97 -0.29 -30.83 25.34
N GLY A 98 0.39 -31.18 24.26
CA GLY A 98 -0.01 -32.26 23.35
C GLY A 98 -1.13 -31.91 22.37
N ASP A 99 -1.85 -30.82 22.59
CA ASP A 99 -2.95 -30.31 21.76
C ASP A 99 -2.74 -28.86 21.27
N VAL A 100 -1.56 -28.29 21.48
CA VAL A 100 -1.14 -27.04 20.85
C VAL A 100 -0.70 -27.35 19.42
N ALA A 101 -1.31 -26.67 18.44
CA ALA A 101 -1.15 -27.01 17.04
C ALA A 101 0.25 -26.64 16.51
N TYR A 102 0.69 -25.37 16.76
CA TYR A 102 1.98 -24.87 16.27
C TYR A 102 2.42 -23.62 17.04
N LEU A 103 3.68 -23.27 16.84
CA LEU A 103 4.29 -21.99 17.22
C LEU A 103 4.88 -21.35 15.97
N THR A 104 4.62 -20.08 15.78
CA THR A 104 5.16 -19.27 14.68
C THR A 104 6.01 -18.12 15.23
N VAL A 105 7.03 -17.71 14.53
CA VAL A 105 7.85 -16.56 14.90
C VAL A 105 7.97 -15.54 13.77
N CYS A 106 7.87 -14.26 14.12
CA CYS A 106 8.35 -13.18 13.28
C CYS A 106 9.74 -12.79 13.78
N PRO A 107 10.82 -13.02 13.01
CA PRO A 107 12.17 -12.65 13.39
C PRO A 107 12.36 -11.13 13.31
N THR A 108 13.38 -10.57 13.95
CA THR A 108 13.72 -9.16 13.79
C THR A 108 14.08 -8.83 12.34
N ASP A 109 14.84 -9.71 11.69
CA ASP A 109 15.18 -9.59 10.26
C ASP A 109 14.10 -10.22 9.37
N TYR A 110 12.88 -9.69 9.42
CA TYR A 110 11.73 -10.23 8.70
C TYR A 110 11.63 -9.79 7.24
N SER A 111 12.50 -8.87 6.79
CA SER A 111 12.54 -8.34 5.42
C SER A 111 13.99 -8.31 4.90
N LYS A 112 14.17 -8.57 3.61
CA LYS A 112 15.48 -8.48 2.96
C LYS A 112 16.07 -7.06 2.98
N LEU A 113 15.20 -6.04 3.12
CA LEU A 113 15.60 -4.63 3.14
C LEU A 113 16.68 -4.33 4.17
N TRP A 114 16.63 -4.95 5.35
CA TRP A 114 17.59 -4.76 6.44
C TRP A 114 18.23 -6.04 6.96
N ALA A 115 17.84 -7.19 6.47
CA ALA A 115 18.51 -8.44 6.81
C ALA A 115 19.93 -8.48 6.24
N ASN A 116 20.81 -9.19 6.92
CA ASN A 116 22.20 -9.35 6.43
C ASN A 116 22.21 -9.90 5.00
N PRO A 117 22.78 -9.18 4.02
CA PRO A 117 22.76 -9.60 2.62
C PRO A 117 23.58 -10.87 2.36
N THR A 118 24.54 -11.22 3.24
CA THR A 118 25.32 -12.44 3.13
C THR A 118 24.55 -13.66 3.67
N PRO A 119 24.96 -14.89 3.34
CA PRO A 119 24.34 -16.09 3.89
C PRO A 119 24.46 -16.25 5.41
N GLN A 120 25.33 -15.47 6.04
CA GLN A 120 25.51 -15.41 7.49
C GLN A 120 24.56 -14.35 8.09
N GLY A 121 24.32 -14.44 9.38
CA GLY A 121 23.50 -13.48 10.11
C GLY A 121 22.39 -14.16 10.90
N SER A 122 21.43 -13.37 11.38
CA SER A 122 20.36 -13.83 12.26
C SER A 122 19.50 -14.94 11.64
N LEU A 123 19.15 -14.82 10.36
CA LEU A 123 18.33 -15.84 9.66
C LEU A 123 19.06 -17.17 9.51
N ALA A 124 20.39 -17.17 9.33
CA ALA A 124 21.18 -18.41 9.32
C ALA A 124 21.18 -19.09 10.70
N ILE A 125 21.26 -18.31 11.79
CA ILE A 125 21.14 -18.84 13.15
C ILE A 125 19.78 -19.48 13.36
N TYR A 126 18.70 -18.86 12.88
CA TYR A 126 17.36 -19.49 12.86
C TYR A 126 17.37 -20.82 12.12
N GLY A 127 17.95 -20.87 10.93
CA GLY A 127 18.03 -22.09 10.11
C GLY A 127 18.84 -23.20 10.75
N GLU A 128 19.85 -22.87 11.56
CA GLU A 128 20.74 -23.84 12.18
C GLU A 128 20.27 -24.36 13.53
N THR A 129 19.55 -23.51 14.30
CA THR A 129 19.29 -23.79 15.71
C THR A 129 17.82 -23.90 16.08
N LEU A 130 16.90 -23.33 15.28
CA LEU A 130 15.47 -23.31 15.60
C LEU A 130 14.85 -24.70 15.38
N ASP A 131 14.00 -25.13 16.33
CA ASP A 131 13.23 -26.39 16.20
C ASP A 131 12.48 -26.38 14.86
N PRO A 132 12.56 -27.45 14.05
CA PRO A 132 11.99 -27.50 12.71
C PRO A 132 10.46 -27.40 12.67
N SER A 133 9.77 -27.59 13.79
CA SER A 133 8.31 -27.43 13.87
C SER A 133 7.85 -25.98 14.00
N ILE A 134 8.77 -25.03 14.18
CA ILE A 134 8.44 -23.60 14.29
C ILE A 134 8.45 -22.97 12.91
N GLU A 135 7.35 -22.32 12.54
CA GLU A 135 7.23 -21.56 11.29
C GLU A 135 7.83 -20.16 11.43
N VAL A 136 8.45 -19.66 10.36
CA VAL A 136 9.16 -18.38 10.36
C VAL A 136 8.53 -17.44 9.36
N PHE A 137 8.07 -16.28 9.82
CA PHE A 137 7.53 -15.24 8.96
C PHE A 137 8.59 -14.52 8.13
N TRP A 138 8.18 -14.13 6.93
CA TRP A 138 8.97 -13.35 5.98
C TRP A 138 8.09 -12.41 5.18
N THR A 139 8.44 -11.12 5.08
CA THR A 139 7.63 -10.14 4.31
C THR A 139 8.08 -9.96 2.87
N GLY A 140 9.26 -10.45 2.51
CA GLY A 140 9.80 -10.33 1.15
C GLY A 140 10.99 -9.38 1.05
N ASP A 141 11.23 -8.87 -0.16
CA ASP A 141 12.38 -7.99 -0.43
C ASP A 141 12.25 -6.62 0.28
N VAL A 142 11.04 -6.17 0.49
CA VAL A 142 10.65 -4.97 1.26
C VAL A 142 9.44 -5.30 2.15
N VAL A 143 9.01 -4.35 2.98
CA VAL A 143 7.85 -4.56 3.89
C VAL A 143 6.55 -4.83 3.13
N CYS A 144 6.28 -4.06 2.08
CA CYS A 144 5.14 -4.27 1.15
C CYS A 144 5.66 -4.87 -0.15
N SER A 145 5.85 -6.18 -0.18
CA SER A 145 6.48 -6.91 -1.28
C SER A 145 5.54 -7.92 -1.92
N ASP A 146 5.74 -8.16 -3.21
CA ASP A 146 5.09 -9.26 -3.90
C ASP A 146 5.75 -10.59 -3.53
N LEU A 147 4.97 -11.65 -3.56
CA LEU A 147 5.43 -13.02 -3.34
C LEU A 147 6.04 -13.58 -4.62
N THR A 148 7.35 -13.74 -4.62
CA THR A 148 8.12 -14.25 -5.77
C THR A 148 8.99 -15.45 -5.40
N PRO A 149 9.32 -16.33 -6.37
CA PRO A 149 10.27 -17.42 -6.13
C PRO A 149 11.62 -16.93 -5.60
N GLU A 150 12.13 -15.81 -6.13
CA GLU A 150 13.44 -15.27 -5.80
C GLU A 150 13.54 -14.85 -4.33
N THR A 151 12.51 -14.20 -3.78
CA THR A 151 12.49 -13.82 -2.37
C THR A 151 12.42 -15.05 -1.46
N LEU A 152 11.66 -16.08 -1.87
CA LEU A 152 11.57 -17.34 -1.12
C LEU A 152 12.88 -18.12 -1.16
N ASP A 153 13.50 -18.28 -2.32
CA ASP A 153 14.81 -18.93 -2.44
C ASP A 153 15.85 -18.23 -1.54
N TRP A 154 15.81 -16.89 -1.53
CA TRP A 154 16.71 -16.11 -0.71
C TRP A 154 16.54 -16.39 0.79
N VAL A 155 15.32 -16.37 1.31
CA VAL A 155 15.08 -16.58 2.74
C VAL A 155 15.16 -18.08 3.12
N ASN A 156 14.60 -18.98 2.32
CA ASN A 156 14.55 -20.41 2.60
C ASN A 156 15.96 -21.03 2.70
N SER A 157 16.90 -20.57 1.85
CA SER A 157 18.30 -20.99 1.93
C SER A 157 18.95 -20.65 3.26
N ARG A 158 18.50 -19.60 3.95
CA ARG A 158 19.00 -19.13 5.25
C ARG A 158 18.30 -19.82 6.41
N ILE A 159 16.95 -19.77 6.43
CA ILE A 159 16.18 -20.39 7.53
C ILE A 159 16.04 -21.90 7.43
N LYS A 160 16.51 -22.51 6.31
CA LYS A 160 16.51 -23.97 6.02
C LYS A 160 15.15 -24.63 6.15
N ARG A 161 14.11 -23.92 5.77
CA ARG A 161 12.71 -24.37 5.72
C ARG A 161 11.89 -23.48 4.81
N PRO A 162 10.71 -23.92 4.31
CA PRO A 162 9.76 -23.03 3.63
C PRO A 162 9.33 -21.90 4.57
N ALA A 163 9.37 -20.64 4.09
CA ALA A 163 8.93 -19.50 4.86
C ALA A 163 7.41 -19.45 4.98
N TYR A 164 6.92 -18.84 6.06
CA TYR A 164 5.54 -18.40 6.18
C TYR A 164 5.49 -16.95 5.70
N PHE A 165 4.90 -16.70 4.51
CA PHE A 165 4.92 -15.38 3.93
C PHE A 165 3.93 -14.45 4.63
N TRP A 166 4.43 -13.43 5.30
CA TRP A 166 3.63 -12.34 5.86
C TRP A 166 3.45 -11.29 4.77
N TRP A 167 2.27 -11.29 4.16
CA TRP A 167 1.98 -10.36 3.09
C TRP A 167 1.27 -9.11 3.61
N ASN A 168 1.95 -7.96 3.54
CA ASN A 168 1.39 -6.66 3.92
C ASN A 168 0.43 -6.13 2.85
N TYR A 169 -0.61 -6.90 2.57
CA TYR A 169 -1.69 -6.58 1.66
C TYR A 169 -3.00 -7.20 2.21
N PRO A 170 -4.12 -6.46 2.21
CA PRO A 170 -4.37 -5.10 1.74
C PRO A 170 -4.18 -3.99 2.81
N VAL A 171 -3.30 -4.15 3.77
CA VAL A 171 -3.10 -3.16 4.85
C VAL A 171 -2.88 -1.74 4.31
N THR A 172 -3.49 -0.76 4.98
CA THR A 172 -3.38 0.67 4.67
C THR A 172 -3.08 1.53 5.91
N ASP A 173 -2.48 0.95 6.95
CA ASP A 173 -2.17 1.66 8.19
C ASP A 173 -1.14 2.79 8.00
N TYR A 174 -0.28 2.67 6.99
CA TYR A 174 0.68 3.70 6.57
C TYR A 174 0.08 4.76 5.62
N VAL A 175 -1.14 4.55 5.09
CA VAL A 175 -1.88 5.44 4.18
C VAL A 175 -3.40 5.34 4.44
N ARG A 176 -3.81 5.70 5.65
CA ARG A 176 -5.18 5.51 6.17
C ARG A 176 -6.27 6.23 5.37
N ASN A 177 -5.91 7.15 4.51
CA ASN A 177 -6.80 7.87 3.61
C ASN A 177 -7.13 7.11 2.31
N ILE A 178 -6.60 5.89 2.14
CA ILE A 178 -6.84 5.03 0.98
C ILE A 178 -7.52 3.74 1.41
N ILE A 179 -8.37 3.20 0.52
CA ILE A 179 -9.00 1.89 0.65
C ILE A 179 -8.68 1.05 -0.59
N LEU A 180 -8.20 -0.17 -0.38
CA LEU A 180 -7.83 -1.09 -1.46
C LEU A 180 -8.97 -2.03 -1.79
N GLN A 181 -9.42 -2.03 -3.05
CA GLN A 181 -10.51 -2.86 -3.54
C GLN A 181 -10.21 -3.54 -4.89
N GLY A 182 -9.01 -3.38 -5.41
CA GLY A 182 -8.61 -3.93 -6.71
C GLY A 182 -8.32 -5.43 -6.69
N PRO A 183 -8.03 -6.01 -7.88
CA PRO A 183 -7.61 -7.39 -8.01
C PRO A 183 -6.35 -7.70 -7.20
N VAL A 184 -6.24 -8.92 -6.70
CA VAL A 184 -5.15 -9.36 -5.83
C VAL A 184 -4.00 -9.87 -6.65
N TYR A 185 -3.16 -8.98 -7.12
CA TYR A 185 -1.91 -9.26 -7.83
C TYR A 185 -0.75 -9.51 -6.87
N GLY A 186 0.39 -9.89 -7.42
CA GLY A 186 1.63 -10.02 -6.64
C GLY A 186 1.80 -11.38 -5.98
N LEU A 187 0.96 -12.35 -6.32
CA LEU A 187 1.04 -13.74 -5.85
C LEU A 187 1.49 -14.64 -7.02
N ASN A 188 2.71 -15.15 -6.96
CA ASN A 188 3.27 -15.99 -8.03
C ASN A 188 2.61 -17.38 -8.06
N THR A 189 2.19 -17.84 -9.24
CA THR A 189 1.45 -19.09 -9.42
C THR A 189 2.31 -20.32 -9.72
N SER A 190 3.63 -20.17 -9.75
CA SER A 190 4.56 -21.31 -9.94
C SER A 190 5.05 -21.93 -8.63
N LEU A 191 4.64 -21.39 -7.48
CA LEU A 191 5.05 -21.83 -6.16
C LEU A 191 4.29 -23.07 -5.69
N ASP A 192 4.91 -23.84 -4.80
CA ASP A 192 4.29 -25.00 -4.15
C ASP A 192 4.66 -25.09 -2.66
N SER A 193 4.29 -26.20 -2.01
CA SER A 193 4.54 -26.45 -0.59
C SER A 193 6.02 -26.65 -0.22
N ASN A 194 6.92 -26.79 -1.19
CA ASN A 194 8.36 -26.79 -0.92
C ASN A 194 8.92 -25.38 -0.83
N ASP A 195 8.23 -24.40 -1.41
CA ASP A 195 8.66 -23.01 -1.45
C ASP A 195 8.15 -22.23 -0.24
N LEU A 196 6.86 -22.43 0.13
CA LEU A 196 6.26 -21.73 1.27
C LEU A 196 5.34 -22.66 2.07
N CYS A 197 5.28 -22.46 3.39
CA CYS A 197 4.38 -23.22 4.26
C CYS A 197 3.01 -22.57 4.45
N GLY A 198 2.87 -21.27 4.16
CA GLY A 198 1.60 -20.54 4.29
C GLY A 198 1.73 -19.07 3.97
N ILE A 199 0.58 -18.38 3.96
CA ILE A 199 0.47 -16.92 3.79
C ILE A 199 -0.35 -16.34 4.94
N ALA A 200 0.19 -15.31 5.59
CA ALA A 200 -0.54 -14.44 6.51
C ALA A 200 -0.79 -13.09 5.82
N SER A 201 -2.03 -12.79 5.51
CA SER A 201 -2.43 -11.48 4.97
C SER A 201 -2.62 -10.49 6.11
N ASN A 202 -2.01 -9.31 6.00
CA ASN A 202 -2.26 -8.19 6.89
C ASN A 202 -3.39 -7.34 6.29
N PRO A 203 -4.61 -7.33 6.86
CA PRO A 203 -5.77 -6.64 6.29
C PRO A 203 -5.75 -5.15 6.61
N MET A 204 -6.64 -4.40 5.93
CA MET A 204 -6.98 -3.04 6.35
C MET A 204 -7.64 -3.05 7.74
N GLU A 205 -7.67 -1.89 8.42
CA GLU A 205 -8.48 -1.70 9.63
C GLU A 205 -10.01 -1.79 9.36
N HIS A 206 -10.40 -1.81 8.08
CA HIS A 206 -11.76 -1.97 7.56
C HIS A 206 -12.02 -3.45 7.25
N GLY A 207 -12.55 -4.18 8.24
CA GLY A 207 -12.68 -5.64 8.16
C GLY A 207 -13.63 -6.12 7.05
N GLU A 208 -14.73 -5.42 6.83
CA GLU A 208 -15.68 -5.78 5.77
C GLU A 208 -15.13 -5.46 4.37
N ALA A 209 -14.48 -4.30 4.21
CA ALA A 209 -13.84 -3.92 2.95
C ALA A 209 -12.63 -4.80 2.61
N SER A 210 -11.95 -5.36 3.61
CA SER A 210 -10.83 -6.30 3.39
C SER A 210 -11.27 -7.64 2.80
N LYS A 211 -12.54 -8.00 2.90
CA LYS A 211 -13.04 -9.31 2.43
C LYS A 211 -12.80 -9.57 0.95
N LEU A 212 -12.81 -8.52 0.11
CA LEU A 212 -12.53 -8.69 -1.32
C LEU A 212 -11.10 -9.17 -1.57
N ALA A 213 -10.13 -8.57 -0.89
CA ALA A 213 -8.73 -9.01 -0.96
C ALA A 213 -8.53 -10.40 -0.33
N LEU A 214 -9.15 -10.64 0.84
CA LEU A 214 -9.06 -11.94 1.51
C LEU A 214 -9.68 -13.08 0.69
N TYR A 215 -10.71 -12.78 -0.12
CA TYR A 215 -11.26 -13.73 -1.07
C TYR A 215 -10.21 -14.16 -2.12
N GLY A 216 -9.38 -13.22 -2.57
CA GLY A 216 -8.26 -13.51 -3.47
C GLY A 216 -7.17 -14.36 -2.82
N VAL A 217 -6.78 -14.02 -1.59
CA VAL A 217 -5.78 -14.79 -0.85
C VAL A 217 -6.27 -16.23 -0.59
N ALA A 218 -7.53 -16.38 -0.22
CA ALA A 218 -8.12 -17.71 0.03
C ALA A 218 -8.15 -18.57 -1.25
N ASP A 219 -8.53 -18.01 -2.38
CA ASP A 219 -8.54 -18.74 -3.67
C ASP A 219 -7.12 -19.13 -4.10
N TYR A 220 -6.16 -18.21 -3.96
CA TYR A 220 -4.76 -18.49 -4.24
C TYR A 220 -4.20 -19.63 -3.39
N THR A 221 -4.41 -19.60 -2.08
CA THR A 221 -3.91 -20.64 -1.17
C THR A 221 -4.63 -21.98 -1.35
N TRP A 222 -5.86 -21.98 -1.86
CA TRP A 222 -6.60 -23.20 -2.20
C TRP A 222 -6.01 -23.91 -3.41
N ASN A 223 -5.63 -23.18 -4.45
CA ASN A 223 -5.03 -23.73 -5.67
C ASN A 223 -4.11 -22.70 -6.36
N ILE A 224 -2.87 -22.65 -5.92
CA ILE A 224 -1.85 -21.69 -6.38
C ILE A 224 -1.76 -21.69 -7.91
N ALA A 225 -1.61 -22.88 -8.53
CA ALA A 225 -1.36 -23.01 -9.96
C ALA A 225 -2.53 -22.54 -10.85
N ALA A 226 -3.76 -22.59 -10.33
CA ALA A 226 -4.96 -22.20 -11.08
C ALA A 226 -5.43 -20.78 -10.76
N TYR A 227 -4.76 -20.06 -9.85
CA TYR A 227 -5.17 -18.73 -9.45
C TYR A 227 -5.08 -17.73 -10.60
N ASN A 228 -6.15 -16.98 -10.80
CA ASN A 228 -6.21 -15.83 -11.72
C ASN A 228 -6.78 -14.63 -10.97
N PRO A 229 -6.01 -13.54 -10.80
CA PRO A 229 -6.43 -12.41 -9.99
C PRO A 229 -7.68 -11.70 -10.53
N ILE A 230 -7.82 -11.59 -11.85
CA ILE A 230 -8.98 -10.93 -12.48
C ILE A 230 -10.23 -11.77 -12.32
N ASP A 231 -10.18 -13.06 -12.71
CA ASP A 231 -11.33 -13.95 -12.62
C ASP A 231 -11.81 -14.11 -11.16
N ASN A 232 -10.87 -14.18 -10.22
CA ASN A 232 -11.18 -14.22 -8.80
C ASN A 232 -11.88 -12.93 -8.34
N TRP A 233 -11.31 -11.78 -8.67
CA TRP A 233 -11.85 -10.48 -8.30
C TRP A 233 -13.25 -10.26 -8.86
N GLU A 234 -13.49 -10.60 -10.13
CA GLU A 234 -14.81 -10.51 -10.76
C GLU A 234 -15.86 -11.40 -10.04
N ARG A 235 -15.46 -12.61 -9.58
CA ARG A 235 -16.33 -13.45 -8.75
C ARG A 235 -16.58 -12.82 -7.38
N GLY A 236 -15.51 -12.34 -6.71
CA GLY A 236 -15.58 -11.71 -5.40
C GLY A 236 -16.49 -10.49 -5.35
N LEU A 237 -16.47 -9.65 -6.39
CA LEU A 237 -17.40 -8.52 -6.53
C LEU A 237 -18.86 -9.00 -6.53
N GLY A 238 -19.15 -10.09 -7.24
CA GLY A 238 -20.50 -10.67 -7.30
C GLY A 238 -20.95 -11.28 -5.96
N GLU A 239 -20.04 -11.90 -5.22
CA GLU A 239 -20.33 -12.47 -3.90
C GLU A 239 -20.58 -11.40 -2.84
N LEU A 240 -19.75 -10.34 -2.81
CA LEU A 240 -19.85 -9.29 -1.81
C LEU A 240 -20.97 -8.28 -2.09
N MET A 241 -21.26 -8.00 -3.37
CA MET A 241 -22.20 -6.97 -3.78
C MET A 241 -23.13 -7.42 -4.94
N PRO A 242 -23.89 -8.52 -4.78
CA PRO A 242 -24.62 -9.12 -5.90
C PRO A 242 -25.65 -8.20 -6.53
N LYS A 243 -26.21 -7.25 -5.78
CA LYS A 243 -27.27 -6.35 -6.28
C LYS A 243 -26.75 -5.02 -6.86
N ALA A 244 -25.47 -4.71 -6.67
CA ALA A 244 -24.83 -3.50 -7.19
C ALA A 244 -23.41 -3.82 -7.74
N ARG A 245 -23.24 -5.01 -8.31
CA ARG A 245 -21.93 -5.53 -8.76
C ARG A 245 -21.21 -4.56 -9.69
N GLU A 246 -21.88 -4.03 -10.71
CA GLU A 246 -21.25 -3.15 -11.71
C GLU A 246 -20.84 -1.79 -11.11
N ALA A 247 -21.68 -1.23 -10.25
CA ALA A 247 -21.31 0.00 -9.54
C ALA A 247 -20.12 -0.22 -8.57
N TYR A 248 -20.14 -1.35 -7.85
CA TYR A 248 -19.02 -1.71 -6.97
C TYR A 248 -17.75 -1.99 -7.77
N ARG A 249 -17.86 -2.65 -8.93
CA ARG A 249 -16.73 -2.85 -9.86
C ARG A 249 -16.12 -1.52 -10.32
N THR A 250 -16.96 -0.55 -10.65
CA THR A 250 -16.50 0.80 -11.04
C THR A 250 -15.71 1.47 -9.89
N PHE A 251 -16.17 1.38 -8.66
CA PHE A 251 -15.45 1.89 -7.51
C PHE A 251 -14.14 1.12 -7.27
N ALA A 252 -14.20 -0.20 -7.29
CA ALA A 252 -13.12 -1.09 -6.95
C ALA A 252 -11.93 -0.98 -7.92
N ILE A 253 -12.19 -0.85 -9.26
CA ILE A 253 -11.12 -0.72 -10.26
C ILE A 253 -10.35 0.60 -10.15
N HIS A 254 -10.93 1.62 -9.52
CA HIS A 254 -10.29 2.91 -9.25
C HIS A 254 -9.78 3.03 -7.81
N SER A 255 -9.75 1.92 -7.06
CA SER A 255 -9.28 1.81 -5.67
C SER A 255 -8.21 0.73 -5.52
N CYS A 256 -7.18 0.76 -6.39
CA CYS A 256 -6.15 -0.28 -6.54
C CYS A 256 -4.75 0.15 -6.07
N ASP A 257 -4.58 1.37 -5.63
CA ASP A 257 -3.28 2.00 -5.42
C ASP A 257 -3.20 2.68 -4.06
N THR A 258 -2.05 2.51 -3.39
CA THR A 258 -1.73 3.21 -2.14
C THR A 258 -0.86 4.44 -2.36
N GLU A 259 -0.55 4.79 -3.60
CA GLU A 259 0.36 5.85 -4.01
C GLU A 259 1.83 5.62 -3.57
N THR A 260 2.09 4.95 -2.47
CA THR A 260 3.43 4.76 -1.90
C THR A 260 3.85 3.30 -1.75
N GLY A 261 2.97 2.40 -1.36
CA GLY A 261 3.27 0.98 -1.19
C GLY A 261 2.97 0.18 -2.45
N TYR A 262 1.76 -0.36 -2.54
CA TYR A 262 1.30 -1.09 -3.72
C TYR A 262 0.83 -0.14 -4.80
N ARG A 263 1.47 -0.22 -5.94
CA ARG A 263 1.22 0.64 -7.09
C ARG A 263 0.68 -0.20 -8.23
N ARG A 264 -0.64 -0.44 -8.17
CA ARG A 264 -1.37 -1.25 -9.13
C ARG A 264 -2.06 -0.35 -10.16
N ASP A 265 -1.57 -0.32 -11.39
CA ASP A 265 -2.25 0.34 -12.50
C ASP A 265 -3.33 -0.58 -13.09
N GLU A 266 -4.36 -0.85 -12.30
CA GLU A 266 -5.44 -1.76 -12.66
C GLU A 266 -6.56 -1.07 -13.43
N SER A 267 -6.59 0.25 -13.46
CA SER A 267 -7.53 1.01 -14.29
C SER A 267 -7.12 1.01 -15.77
N TRP A 268 -6.60 -0.12 -16.26
CA TRP A 268 -6.18 -0.30 -17.66
C TRP A 268 -7.31 -0.14 -18.66
N GLU A 269 -8.56 -0.33 -18.23
CA GLU A 269 -9.74 -0.14 -19.04
C GLU A 269 -10.01 1.35 -19.34
N THR A 270 -9.55 2.24 -18.45
CA THR A 270 -9.80 3.68 -18.55
C THR A 270 -8.60 4.39 -19.13
N LYS A 271 -8.77 4.96 -20.31
CA LYS A 271 -7.74 5.80 -20.93
C LYS A 271 -7.91 7.25 -20.52
N THR A 272 -6.81 7.90 -20.15
CA THR A 272 -6.72 9.34 -19.92
C THR A 272 -5.77 9.99 -20.92
N PHE A 273 -5.91 11.29 -21.11
CA PHE A 273 -5.14 12.06 -22.10
C PHE A 273 -4.90 13.48 -21.57
N ARG A 274 -3.98 14.21 -22.20
CA ARG A 274 -3.77 15.63 -21.94
C ARG A 274 -4.72 16.45 -22.81
N ILE A 275 -5.17 17.60 -22.33
CA ILE A 275 -6.10 18.46 -23.08
C ILE A 275 -5.52 18.87 -24.45
N GLY A 276 -4.19 18.99 -24.57
CA GLY A 276 -3.50 19.24 -25.82
C GLY A 276 -3.64 18.10 -26.85
N ASP A 277 -3.82 16.86 -26.38
CA ASP A 277 -3.92 15.66 -27.22
C ASP A 277 -5.40 15.22 -27.41
N TRP A 278 -6.32 16.16 -27.42
CA TRP A 278 -7.74 15.91 -27.44
C TRP A 278 -8.20 15.03 -28.59
N ASN A 279 -8.89 13.96 -28.22
CA ASN A 279 -9.62 13.09 -29.12
C ASN A 279 -11.07 12.99 -28.66
N GLU A 280 -12.03 13.29 -29.52
CA GLU A 280 -13.46 13.34 -29.14
C GLU A 280 -14.01 11.97 -28.72
N THR A 281 -13.57 10.89 -29.36
CA THR A 281 -13.98 9.52 -29.01
C THR A 281 -13.48 9.14 -27.63
N GLU A 282 -12.23 9.43 -27.33
CA GLU A 282 -11.64 9.18 -26.00
C GLU A 282 -12.25 10.08 -24.93
N ALA A 283 -12.55 11.34 -25.26
CA ALA A 283 -13.24 12.26 -24.36
C ALA A 283 -14.66 11.79 -24.02
N GLN A 284 -15.39 11.25 -25.00
CA GLN A 284 -16.73 10.67 -24.77
C GLN A 284 -16.65 9.41 -23.91
N ALA A 285 -15.67 8.52 -24.14
CA ALA A 285 -15.46 7.32 -23.36
C ALA A 285 -15.11 7.67 -21.91
N LEU A 286 -14.20 8.63 -21.70
CA LEU A 286 -13.83 9.09 -20.36
C LEU A 286 -14.98 9.83 -19.64
N TRP A 287 -15.79 10.60 -20.38
CA TRP A 287 -16.99 11.21 -19.82
C TRP A 287 -17.99 10.14 -19.34
N ALA A 288 -18.18 9.07 -20.12
CA ALA A 288 -19.04 7.97 -19.74
C ALA A 288 -18.51 7.23 -18.50
N GLU A 289 -17.19 7.11 -18.35
CA GLU A 289 -16.59 6.53 -17.14
C GLU A 289 -16.82 7.43 -15.92
N PHE A 290 -16.61 8.75 -16.02
CA PHE A 290 -16.94 9.67 -14.95
C PHE A 290 -18.43 9.69 -14.60
N ASP A 291 -19.32 9.42 -15.55
CA ASP A 291 -20.76 9.30 -15.30
C ASP A 291 -21.10 8.05 -14.47
N LYS A 292 -20.43 6.92 -14.72
CA LYS A 292 -20.51 5.74 -13.84
C LYS A 292 -19.98 6.04 -12.45
N VAL A 293 -18.83 6.71 -12.37
CA VAL A 293 -18.19 7.12 -11.09
C VAL A 293 -19.13 7.99 -10.25
N GLU A 294 -19.79 8.98 -10.87
CA GLU A 294 -20.75 9.84 -10.18
C GLU A 294 -21.98 9.07 -9.64
N LYS A 295 -22.44 8.06 -10.39
CA LYS A 295 -23.63 7.28 -10.04
C LYS A 295 -23.37 6.14 -9.08
N ALA A 296 -22.15 5.60 -9.09
CA ALA A 296 -21.78 4.42 -8.32
C ALA A 296 -22.14 4.50 -6.82
N PRO A 297 -21.90 5.60 -6.08
CA PRO A 297 -22.24 5.66 -4.67
C PRO A 297 -23.72 5.40 -4.37
N ALA A 298 -24.62 6.00 -5.14
CA ALA A 298 -26.07 5.83 -4.95
C ALA A 298 -26.53 4.42 -5.33
N GLU A 299 -25.94 3.82 -6.36
CA GLU A 299 -26.24 2.46 -6.78
C GLU A 299 -25.73 1.43 -5.76
N ILE A 300 -24.53 1.64 -5.21
CA ILE A 300 -23.95 0.81 -4.14
C ILE A 300 -24.81 0.92 -2.87
N GLU A 301 -25.15 2.13 -2.44
CA GLU A 301 -25.99 2.33 -1.26
C GLU A 301 -27.33 1.59 -1.39
N LYS A 302 -27.97 1.67 -2.54
CA LYS A 302 -29.24 0.98 -2.82
C LYS A 302 -29.09 -0.55 -2.86
N GLY A 303 -27.97 -1.07 -3.37
CA GLY A 303 -27.74 -2.50 -3.58
C GLY A 303 -27.04 -3.22 -2.45
N CYS A 304 -26.28 -2.52 -1.64
CA CYS A 304 -25.51 -3.12 -0.55
C CYS A 304 -26.42 -3.56 0.61
N THR A 305 -26.43 -4.85 0.89
CA THR A 305 -27.17 -5.42 2.04
C THR A 305 -26.32 -5.53 3.29
N ASN A 306 -25.00 -5.44 3.17
CA ASN A 306 -24.07 -5.49 4.27
C ASN A 306 -23.84 -4.08 4.85
N LYS A 307 -24.47 -3.81 6.01
CA LYS A 307 -24.37 -2.50 6.66
C LYS A 307 -22.95 -2.15 7.14
N GLY A 308 -22.16 -3.15 7.52
CA GLY A 308 -20.75 -2.97 7.93
C GLY A 308 -19.93 -2.49 6.73
N LEU A 309 -20.00 -3.21 5.62
CA LEU A 309 -19.31 -2.85 4.38
C LEU A 309 -19.72 -1.45 3.90
N MET A 310 -21.02 -1.15 3.91
CA MET A 310 -21.51 0.18 3.50
C MET A 310 -20.94 1.27 4.41
N SER A 311 -20.94 1.05 5.72
CA SER A 311 -20.38 2.01 6.68
C SER A 311 -18.88 2.28 6.43
N GLU A 312 -18.11 1.24 6.16
CA GLU A 312 -16.68 1.36 5.88
C GLU A 312 -16.38 2.05 4.55
N LEU A 313 -17.17 1.78 3.49
CA LEU A 313 -16.94 2.36 2.16
C LEU A 313 -17.45 3.81 2.02
N THR A 314 -18.45 4.21 2.79
CA THR A 314 -19.16 5.49 2.62
C THR A 314 -18.25 6.70 2.47
N PRO A 315 -17.20 6.92 3.29
CA PRO A 315 -16.36 8.10 3.16
C PRO A 315 -15.68 8.22 1.79
N TRP A 316 -15.13 7.12 1.29
CA TRP A 316 -14.48 7.06 -0.03
C TRP A 316 -15.49 7.16 -1.17
N LEU A 317 -16.64 6.54 -1.05
CA LEU A 317 -17.71 6.61 -2.04
C LEU A 317 -18.22 8.04 -2.23
N GLN A 318 -18.32 8.82 -1.16
CA GLN A 318 -18.72 10.22 -1.24
C GLN A 318 -17.73 11.04 -2.09
N GLU A 319 -16.43 10.88 -1.84
CA GLU A 319 -15.39 11.57 -2.63
C GLU A 319 -15.33 11.05 -4.08
N PHE A 320 -15.57 9.76 -4.27
CA PHE A 320 -15.64 9.14 -5.59
C PHE A 320 -16.76 9.74 -6.44
N GLY A 321 -17.95 9.90 -5.88
CA GLY A 321 -19.07 10.56 -6.58
C GLY A 321 -18.78 12.02 -6.94
N LYS A 322 -18.17 12.78 -6.02
CA LYS A 322 -17.72 14.16 -6.29
C LYS A 322 -16.67 14.21 -7.41
N LEU A 323 -15.74 13.24 -7.45
CA LEU A 323 -14.77 13.11 -8.53
C LEU A 323 -15.44 12.88 -9.88
N GLY A 324 -16.45 12.01 -9.94
CA GLY A 324 -17.27 11.80 -11.15
C GLY A 324 -17.86 13.11 -11.69
N THR A 325 -18.47 13.90 -10.80
CA THR A 325 -19.02 15.22 -11.14
C THR A 325 -17.94 16.18 -11.65
N ARG A 326 -16.81 16.28 -10.95
CA ARG A 326 -15.69 17.16 -11.34
C ARG A 326 -15.09 16.77 -12.68
N GLY A 327 -14.89 15.47 -12.92
CA GLY A 327 -14.32 14.95 -14.16
C GLY A 327 -15.21 15.21 -15.38
N LYS A 328 -16.53 14.98 -15.27
CA LYS A 328 -17.49 15.32 -16.34
C LYS A 328 -17.44 16.80 -16.68
N ARG A 329 -17.50 17.65 -15.67
CA ARG A 329 -17.42 19.11 -15.85
C ARG A 329 -16.10 19.55 -16.46
N ALA A 330 -14.98 18.90 -16.11
CA ALA A 330 -13.68 19.22 -16.71
C ALA A 330 -13.64 18.91 -18.21
N LEU A 331 -14.24 17.79 -18.64
CA LEU A 331 -14.35 17.44 -20.06
C LEU A 331 -15.30 18.39 -20.81
N GLU A 332 -16.42 18.79 -20.22
CA GLU A 332 -17.33 19.78 -20.79
C GLU A 332 -16.66 21.16 -20.92
N LEU A 333 -15.92 21.54 -19.86
CA LEU A 333 -15.14 22.78 -19.85
C LEU A 333 -14.03 22.76 -20.91
N ALA A 334 -13.37 21.63 -21.12
CA ALA A 334 -12.35 21.47 -22.15
C ALA A 334 -12.90 21.72 -23.56
N ARG A 335 -14.14 21.35 -23.83
CA ARG A 335 -14.80 21.68 -25.11
C ARG A 335 -15.01 23.20 -25.26
N VAL A 336 -15.47 23.87 -24.20
CA VAL A 336 -15.62 25.36 -24.21
C VAL A 336 -14.27 26.04 -24.39
N TYR A 337 -13.25 25.59 -23.68
CA TYR A 337 -11.87 26.10 -23.80
C TYR A 337 -11.32 25.98 -25.23
N ARG A 338 -11.53 24.85 -25.85
CA ARG A 338 -11.08 24.55 -27.23
C ARG A 338 -11.85 25.33 -28.30
N ASP A 339 -13.14 25.57 -28.07
CA ASP A 339 -13.96 26.41 -28.98
C ASP A 339 -13.49 27.88 -28.96
N GLY A 340 -13.01 28.37 -27.83
CA GLY A 340 -12.30 29.65 -27.70
C GLY A 340 -13.12 30.90 -28.04
N LYS A 341 -14.47 30.79 -28.11
CA LYS A 341 -15.36 31.89 -28.53
C LYS A 341 -15.77 32.82 -27.41
N ASP A 342 -15.80 32.34 -26.18
CA ASP A 342 -16.26 33.08 -25.01
C ASP A 342 -15.37 32.83 -23.79
N ASP A 343 -14.41 33.73 -23.62
CA ASP A 343 -13.46 33.68 -22.51
C ASP A 343 -14.12 33.89 -21.15
N ALA A 344 -15.19 34.68 -21.10
CA ALA A 344 -15.91 34.94 -19.85
C ALA A 344 -16.73 33.71 -19.43
N ASP A 345 -17.41 33.02 -20.35
CA ASP A 345 -18.11 31.75 -20.07
C ASP A 345 -17.12 30.67 -19.63
N PHE A 346 -16.01 30.53 -20.35
CA PHE A 346 -14.93 29.61 -19.95
C PHE A 346 -14.49 29.85 -18.52
N TRP A 347 -14.08 31.10 -18.19
CA TRP A 347 -13.52 31.41 -16.87
C TRP A 347 -14.53 31.23 -15.74
N ASN A 348 -15.80 31.61 -15.97
CA ASN A 348 -16.86 31.38 -14.99
C ASN A 348 -17.11 29.89 -14.70
N LYS A 349 -17.08 29.05 -15.73
CA LYS A 349 -17.22 27.58 -15.58
C LYS A 349 -15.96 26.97 -14.93
N TYR A 350 -14.79 27.48 -15.30
CA TYR A 350 -13.51 27.03 -14.73
C TYR A 350 -13.50 27.22 -13.21
N ILE A 351 -13.78 28.45 -12.72
CA ILE A 351 -13.80 28.75 -11.30
C ILE A 351 -14.79 27.85 -10.53
N ARG A 352 -15.95 27.58 -11.12
CA ARG A 352 -16.97 26.73 -10.49
C ARG A 352 -16.58 25.25 -10.42
N ASN A 353 -15.62 24.81 -11.22
CA ASN A 353 -15.12 23.43 -11.20
C ASN A 353 -13.84 23.25 -10.40
N LEU A 354 -13.26 24.31 -9.84
CA LEU A 354 -12.16 24.22 -8.91
C LEU A 354 -12.59 23.57 -7.60
N MET A 355 -11.72 22.79 -7.02
CA MET A 355 -11.89 22.33 -5.64
C MET A 355 -11.70 23.50 -4.69
N SER A 356 -12.67 23.72 -3.81
CA SER A 356 -12.47 24.60 -2.66
C SER A 356 -11.44 23.99 -1.70
N LYS A 357 -10.95 24.80 -0.74
CA LYS A 357 -10.08 24.29 0.32
C LYS A 357 -10.72 23.10 1.04
N LYS A 358 -12.00 23.23 1.37
CA LYS A 358 -12.74 22.13 2.03
C LYS A 358 -12.85 20.89 1.14
N ASP A 359 -13.14 21.05 -0.15
CA ASP A 359 -13.19 19.89 -1.06
C ASP A 359 -11.82 19.20 -1.15
N ARG A 360 -10.74 19.95 -1.09
CA ARG A 360 -9.38 19.40 -1.07
C ARG A 360 -9.12 18.65 0.23
N GLU A 361 -9.46 19.20 1.37
CA GLU A 361 -9.33 18.57 2.69
C GLU A 361 -10.15 17.27 2.77
N ASP A 362 -11.40 17.29 2.29
CA ASP A 362 -12.28 16.11 2.25
C ASP A 362 -11.69 15.01 1.36
N TYR A 363 -11.18 15.38 0.18
CA TYR A 363 -10.53 14.45 -0.75
C TYR A 363 -9.24 13.86 -0.14
N GLU A 364 -8.37 14.68 0.46
CA GLU A 364 -7.13 14.21 1.08
C GLU A 364 -7.40 13.26 2.27
N ALA A 365 -8.54 13.40 2.92
CA ALA A 365 -8.95 12.50 3.99
C ALA A 365 -9.42 11.11 3.49
N HIS A 366 -9.97 11.03 2.26
CA HIS A 366 -10.53 9.79 1.68
C HIS A 366 -10.30 9.74 0.17
N LYS A 367 -9.05 9.54 -0.23
CA LYS A 367 -8.65 9.56 -1.64
C LYS A 367 -9.27 8.44 -2.45
N SER A 368 -9.76 8.77 -3.64
CA SER A 368 -10.33 7.86 -4.63
C SER A 368 -9.88 8.23 -6.03
N GLY A 369 -9.70 7.23 -6.90
CA GLY A 369 -9.31 7.44 -8.30
C GLY A 369 -7.89 8.00 -8.47
N THR A 370 -7.00 7.70 -7.54
CA THR A 370 -5.64 8.26 -7.43
C THR A 370 -4.75 7.91 -8.62
N MET A 371 -4.96 6.77 -9.27
CA MET A 371 -4.15 6.33 -10.41
C MET A 371 -4.35 7.15 -11.67
N LYS A 372 -5.60 7.44 -12.04
CA LYS A 372 -5.93 8.05 -13.33
C LYS A 372 -6.96 9.16 -13.27
N LEU A 373 -8.05 8.98 -12.54
CA LEU A 373 -9.20 9.88 -12.64
C LEU A 373 -8.95 11.23 -11.97
N GLN A 374 -8.45 11.23 -10.75
CA GLN A 374 -8.10 12.48 -10.05
C GLN A 374 -6.92 13.19 -10.73
N PRO A 375 -5.82 12.51 -11.13
CA PRO A 375 -4.77 13.13 -11.92
C PRO A 375 -5.25 13.70 -13.25
N PHE A 376 -6.16 13.03 -13.94
CA PHE A 376 -6.76 13.58 -15.17
C PHE A 376 -7.48 14.90 -14.88
N TYR A 377 -8.37 14.91 -13.88
CA TYR A 377 -9.11 16.13 -13.52
C TYR A 377 -8.16 17.28 -13.22
N GLU A 378 -7.17 17.08 -12.37
CA GLU A 378 -6.23 18.13 -11.97
C GLU A 378 -5.36 18.62 -13.13
N ASN A 379 -4.81 17.68 -13.92
CA ASN A 379 -4.03 18.03 -15.10
C ASN A 379 -4.87 18.77 -16.15
N ALA A 380 -6.11 18.39 -16.35
CA ALA A 380 -7.02 19.07 -17.28
C ALA A 380 -7.31 20.51 -16.84
N MET A 381 -7.55 20.72 -15.54
CA MET A 381 -7.78 22.05 -14.99
C MET A 381 -6.52 22.91 -15.12
N ASP A 382 -5.34 22.39 -14.79
CA ASP A 382 -4.06 23.09 -14.93
C ASP A 382 -3.75 23.43 -16.40
N ASP A 383 -3.91 22.48 -17.33
CA ASP A 383 -3.67 22.72 -18.77
C ASP A 383 -4.53 23.83 -19.33
N MET A 384 -5.82 23.83 -18.96
CA MET A 384 -6.75 24.86 -19.40
C MET A 384 -6.41 26.25 -18.79
N ALA A 385 -6.00 26.29 -17.51
CA ALA A 385 -5.60 27.53 -16.86
C ALA A 385 -4.35 28.13 -17.51
N TYR A 386 -3.30 27.33 -17.67
CA TYR A 386 -2.06 27.80 -18.27
C TYR A 386 -2.24 28.19 -19.74
N GLY A 387 -2.99 27.40 -20.51
CA GLY A 387 -3.29 27.76 -21.90
C GLY A 387 -4.16 29.01 -22.04
N PHE A 388 -5.12 29.20 -21.14
CA PHE A 388 -5.94 30.42 -21.10
C PHE A 388 -5.10 31.65 -20.77
N LEU A 389 -4.25 31.59 -19.74
CA LEU A 389 -3.36 32.69 -19.38
C LEU A 389 -2.35 33.00 -20.49
N THR A 390 -1.79 31.98 -21.16
CA THR A 390 -0.93 32.16 -22.32
C THR A 390 -1.63 32.90 -23.46
N ARG A 391 -2.90 32.54 -23.72
CA ARG A 391 -3.71 33.22 -24.77
C ARG A 391 -3.99 34.68 -24.43
N LEU A 392 -4.18 35.03 -23.14
CA LEU A 392 -4.43 36.40 -22.71
C LEU A 392 -3.18 37.26 -22.64
N SER A 393 -2.08 36.73 -22.14
CA SER A 393 -0.84 37.50 -21.89
C SER A 393 0.16 37.43 -23.04
N GLY A 394 0.05 36.45 -23.94
CA GLY A 394 1.07 36.12 -24.93
C GLY A 394 2.28 35.38 -24.38
N GLU A 395 2.32 35.12 -23.08
CA GLU A 395 3.42 34.42 -22.40
C GLU A 395 2.91 33.21 -21.64
N THR A 396 3.57 32.05 -21.79
CA THR A 396 3.24 30.85 -21.00
C THR A 396 3.76 31.01 -19.58
N PRO A 397 2.91 30.97 -18.55
CA PRO A 397 3.35 30.97 -17.17
C PRO A 397 4.28 29.78 -16.88
N ILE A 398 5.13 29.92 -15.87
CA ILE A 398 5.91 28.76 -15.39
C ILE A 398 4.95 27.72 -14.82
N CYS A 399 5.04 26.51 -15.32
CA CYS A 399 4.27 25.36 -14.85
C CYS A 399 5.21 24.42 -14.11
N TYR A 400 4.86 24.00 -12.91
CA TYR A 400 5.61 23.01 -12.17
C TYR A 400 4.85 21.68 -12.22
N ARG A 401 5.25 20.80 -13.15
CA ARG A 401 4.70 19.45 -13.29
C ARG A 401 5.77 18.44 -13.00
N GLY A 402 5.49 17.53 -12.08
CA GLY A 402 6.36 16.39 -11.85
C GLY A 402 6.41 15.46 -13.06
N ILE A 403 7.61 15.04 -13.42
CA ILE A 403 7.88 14.02 -14.44
C ILE A 403 8.89 13.03 -13.86
N GLY A 404 8.89 11.79 -14.36
CA GLY A 404 9.83 10.80 -13.84
C GLY A 404 9.54 9.38 -14.32
N SER A 405 10.45 8.48 -13.96
CA SER A 405 10.27 7.04 -14.12
C SER A 405 9.30 6.46 -13.10
N PHE A 406 9.20 7.10 -11.92
CA PHE A 406 8.28 6.67 -10.89
C PHE A 406 6.83 6.99 -11.28
N HIS A 407 5.95 6.03 -11.06
CA HIS A 407 4.54 6.19 -11.45
C HIS A 407 3.91 7.43 -10.81
N ASN A 408 4.12 7.61 -9.50
CA ASN A 408 3.55 8.73 -8.73
C ASN A 408 4.19 10.10 -9.02
N ALA A 409 5.29 10.17 -9.75
CA ALA A 409 5.86 11.44 -10.21
C ALA A 409 4.88 12.22 -11.11
N LYS A 410 3.95 11.53 -11.75
CA LYS A 410 2.91 12.10 -12.63
C LYS A 410 1.58 12.33 -11.93
N THR A 411 1.49 12.07 -10.64
CA THR A 411 0.30 12.28 -9.81
C THR A 411 0.38 13.59 -9.03
N THR A 412 -0.65 13.86 -8.23
CA THR A 412 -0.69 15.05 -7.37
C THR A 412 0.39 15.06 -6.28
N LEU A 413 0.93 13.89 -5.91
CA LEU A 413 2.04 13.79 -4.97
C LEU A 413 3.28 14.56 -5.42
N SER A 414 3.50 14.67 -6.72
CA SER A 414 4.62 15.45 -7.25
C SER A 414 4.54 16.96 -6.93
N LYS A 415 3.35 17.47 -6.61
CA LYS A 415 3.18 18.89 -6.21
C LYS A 415 3.90 19.19 -4.90
N LEU A 416 4.12 18.20 -4.03
CA LEU A 416 4.91 18.33 -2.80
C LEU A 416 6.38 18.67 -3.05
N MET A 417 6.88 18.51 -4.28
CA MET A 417 8.24 18.94 -4.66
C MET A 417 8.33 20.48 -4.87
N PHE A 418 7.19 21.17 -5.05
CA PHE A 418 7.13 22.55 -5.54
C PHE A 418 6.20 23.46 -4.70
N ASP A 419 5.77 23.02 -3.53
CA ASP A 419 4.81 23.74 -2.68
C ASP A 419 5.47 24.78 -1.77
N HIS A 420 6.81 24.88 -1.80
CA HIS A 420 7.63 25.75 -0.95
C HIS A 420 7.52 25.47 0.55
N ASP A 421 7.10 24.25 0.93
CA ASP A 421 7.03 23.82 2.32
C ASP A 421 8.07 22.71 2.55
N THR A 422 9.13 23.00 3.30
CA THR A 422 10.19 22.05 3.60
C THR A 422 9.78 20.97 4.60
N THR A 423 8.58 21.01 5.15
CA THR A 423 8.01 19.96 6.01
C THR A 423 7.25 18.91 5.23
N THR A 424 6.91 19.19 3.98
CA THR A 424 6.33 18.25 3.02
C THR A 424 7.43 17.68 2.12
N TYR A 425 7.20 16.51 1.57
CA TYR A 425 8.14 15.87 0.65
C TYR A 425 7.43 14.89 -0.29
N TYR A 426 8.01 14.73 -1.45
CA TYR A 426 7.65 13.67 -2.37
C TYR A 426 8.46 12.41 -2.06
N THR A 427 7.83 11.25 -2.10
CA THR A 427 8.51 9.94 -2.06
C THR A 427 8.06 9.06 -3.23
N SER A 428 9.00 8.30 -3.81
CA SER A 428 8.67 7.31 -4.85
C SER A 428 7.82 6.16 -4.31
N GLY A 429 7.93 5.87 -3.01
CA GLY A 429 7.28 4.73 -2.34
C GLY A 429 7.84 3.36 -2.71
N ILE A 430 8.86 3.31 -3.56
CA ILE A 430 9.55 2.09 -3.98
C ILE A 430 11.06 2.30 -3.95
N ALA A 431 11.81 1.20 -3.82
CA ALA A 431 13.26 1.25 -3.88
C ALA A 431 13.75 1.78 -5.23
N GLN A 432 14.75 2.65 -5.19
CA GLN A 432 15.41 3.18 -6.37
C GLN A 432 16.32 2.14 -7.02
N LYS A 433 16.49 2.25 -8.31
CA LYS A 433 17.44 1.45 -9.09
C LYS A 433 18.14 2.33 -10.15
N ALA A 434 19.27 1.86 -10.63
CA ALA A 434 20.00 2.58 -11.68
C ALA A 434 19.11 2.86 -12.90
N GLY A 435 19.11 4.10 -13.36
CA GLY A 435 18.28 4.59 -14.44
C GLY A 435 16.94 5.20 -14.01
N ASP A 436 16.60 5.18 -12.73
CA ASP A 436 15.45 5.94 -12.22
C ASP A 436 15.74 7.44 -12.23
N TRP A 437 14.70 8.21 -12.48
CA TRP A 437 14.80 9.66 -12.56
C TRP A 437 13.53 10.36 -12.13
N ILE A 438 13.68 11.60 -11.70
CA ILE A 438 12.58 12.52 -11.37
C ILE A 438 12.95 13.92 -11.82
N GLY A 439 11.97 14.71 -12.21
CA GLY A 439 12.21 16.05 -12.70
C GLY A 439 10.95 16.91 -12.71
N VAL A 440 11.07 18.09 -13.31
CA VAL A 440 10.00 19.06 -13.48
C VAL A 440 9.89 19.49 -14.95
N ASP A 441 8.67 19.53 -15.46
CA ASP A 441 8.30 20.16 -16.72
C ASP A 441 7.78 21.58 -16.41
N LEU A 442 8.45 22.60 -16.96
CA LEU A 442 8.11 24.01 -16.76
C LEU A 442 7.03 24.51 -17.74
N GLY A 443 6.48 23.63 -18.58
CA GLY A 443 5.42 23.93 -19.54
C GLY A 443 5.89 24.61 -20.84
N SER A 444 7.06 25.23 -20.83
CA SER A 444 7.74 25.83 -22.00
C SER A 444 9.21 26.00 -21.70
N VAL A 445 10.01 26.25 -22.76
CA VAL A 445 11.43 26.58 -22.59
C VAL A 445 11.55 27.89 -21.81
N LYS A 446 12.35 27.88 -20.76
CA LYS A 446 12.61 29.00 -19.85
C LYS A 446 14.10 29.16 -19.63
N ASP A 447 14.53 30.39 -19.42
CA ASP A 447 15.88 30.69 -18.93
C ASP A 447 15.94 30.37 -17.43
N VAL A 448 16.65 29.31 -17.09
CA VAL A 448 16.86 28.86 -15.71
C VAL A 448 18.25 29.28 -15.28
N THR A 449 18.34 30.06 -14.21
CA THR A 449 19.62 30.56 -13.68
C THR A 449 20.14 29.74 -12.50
N GLU A 450 19.26 29.07 -11.79
CA GLU A 450 19.61 28.29 -10.63
C GLU A 450 18.64 27.10 -10.48
N VAL A 451 19.16 25.94 -10.05
CA VAL A 451 18.40 24.78 -9.64
C VAL A 451 18.84 24.39 -8.23
N SER A 452 17.92 24.44 -7.29
CA SER A 452 18.14 24.00 -5.92
C SER A 452 17.30 22.74 -5.65
N ILE A 453 17.93 21.68 -5.17
CA ILE A 453 17.28 20.39 -4.87
C ILE A 453 17.53 20.07 -3.41
N LEU A 454 16.46 20.09 -2.60
CA LEU A 454 16.47 19.56 -1.26
C LEU A 454 16.03 18.10 -1.32
N GLN A 455 16.88 17.18 -0.89
CA GLN A 455 16.56 15.75 -0.85
C GLN A 455 16.75 15.17 0.55
N GLY A 456 16.04 14.10 0.83
CA GLY A 456 15.96 13.51 2.17
C GLY A 456 14.88 14.20 3.01
N ARG A 457 14.43 13.48 4.01
CA ARG A 457 13.64 14.02 5.11
C ARG A 457 14.50 13.96 6.38
N ASN A 458 14.09 14.62 7.45
CA ASN A 458 14.78 14.56 8.75
C ASN A 458 14.65 13.17 9.40
N SER A 459 15.03 12.11 8.72
CA SER A 459 15.07 10.76 9.25
C SER A 459 16.51 10.31 9.41
N VAL A 460 16.73 9.44 10.37
CA VAL A 460 18.06 8.88 10.68
C VAL A 460 18.46 7.73 9.74
N ASP A 461 17.56 7.32 8.86
CA ASP A 461 17.77 6.26 7.89
C ASP A 461 18.23 6.85 6.55
N ASP A 462 19.39 6.52 6.11
CA ASP A 462 20.08 6.93 4.90
C ASP A 462 19.38 6.52 3.57
N VAL A 463 18.05 6.41 3.52
CA VAL A 463 17.31 5.86 2.38
C VAL A 463 16.54 6.89 1.56
N ASP A 464 16.60 8.15 1.95
CA ASP A 464 15.71 9.19 1.42
C ASP A 464 16.36 10.09 0.35
N TYR A 465 17.46 9.69 -0.27
CA TYR A 465 18.14 10.51 -1.29
C TYR A 465 18.83 9.64 -2.36
N PHE A 466 19.25 10.28 -3.44
CA PHE A 466 20.07 9.63 -4.46
C PHE A 466 21.51 9.54 -4.01
N ASP A 467 22.09 8.34 -4.02
CA ASP A 467 23.52 8.13 -3.75
C ASP A 467 24.40 8.68 -4.89
N HIS A 468 23.93 8.48 -6.12
CA HIS A 468 24.59 8.90 -7.35
C HIS A 468 23.53 9.50 -8.27
N ALA A 469 23.74 10.72 -8.72
CA ALA A 469 22.80 11.40 -9.61
C ALA A 469 23.49 12.36 -10.58
N VAL A 470 22.87 12.58 -11.71
CA VAL A 470 23.24 13.63 -12.68
C VAL A 470 22.04 14.54 -12.87
N VAL A 471 22.25 15.84 -12.82
CA VAL A 471 21.22 16.81 -13.17
C VAL A 471 21.28 17.03 -14.69
N GLU A 472 20.15 16.84 -15.35
CA GLU A 472 20.01 17.00 -16.80
C GLU A 472 18.90 18.00 -17.12
N TYR A 473 18.99 18.64 -18.29
CA TYR A 473 17.93 19.49 -18.83
C TYR A 473 17.53 19.05 -20.23
N SER A 474 16.31 19.39 -20.61
CA SER A 474 15.78 19.20 -21.95
C SER A 474 14.96 20.40 -22.40
N ILE A 475 15.02 20.73 -23.70
CA ILE A 475 14.19 21.76 -24.32
C ILE A 475 12.97 21.20 -25.07
N ASP A 476 12.90 19.88 -25.24
CA ASP A 476 11.86 19.19 -26.00
C ASP A 476 11.23 17.99 -25.26
N GLY A 477 11.72 17.69 -24.04
CA GLY A 477 11.29 16.55 -23.24
C GLY A 477 11.71 15.18 -23.80
N LYS A 478 12.59 15.14 -24.82
CA LYS A 478 13.02 13.90 -25.48
C LYS A 478 14.53 13.70 -25.43
N ALA A 479 15.27 14.75 -25.74
CA ALA A 479 16.73 14.74 -25.68
C ALA A 479 17.16 15.45 -24.39
N TRP A 480 18.03 14.79 -23.61
CA TRP A 480 18.51 15.26 -22.32
C TRP A 480 20.01 15.54 -22.39
N THR A 481 20.41 16.64 -21.78
CA THR A 481 21.80 17.09 -21.74
C THR A 481 22.23 17.23 -20.29
N PRO A 482 23.35 16.60 -19.87
CA PRO A 482 23.89 16.76 -18.53
C PRO A 482 24.23 18.23 -18.22
N LEU A 483 23.79 18.70 -17.07
CA LEU A 483 24.12 20.00 -16.50
C LEU A 483 25.28 19.88 -15.51
N THR A 484 25.41 18.72 -14.87
CA THR A 484 26.44 18.43 -13.89
C THR A 484 27.23 17.17 -14.27
N GLU A 485 28.42 17.01 -13.69
CA GLU A 485 29.04 15.68 -13.53
C GLU A 485 28.20 14.86 -12.52
N GLU A 486 28.56 13.59 -12.35
CA GLU A 486 27.90 12.73 -11.38
C GLU A 486 28.08 13.28 -9.96
N LEU A 487 26.98 13.54 -9.28
CA LEU A 487 26.91 13.98 -7.90
C LEU A 487 26.88 12.74 -7.01
N ASN A 488 27.85 12.64 -6.10
CA ASN A 488 27.94 11.54 -5.15
C ASN A 488 27.47 12.02 -3.78
N LYS A 489 26.44 11.39 -3.22
CA LYS A 489 25.93 11.52 -1.84
C LYS A 489 26.26 12.88 -1.21
N GLN A 490 25.76 13.94 -1.83
CA GLN A 490 25.94 15.31 -1.34
C GLN A 490 24.97 15.53 -0.18
N ILE A 491 25.45 15.35 1.04
CA ILE A 491 24.76 15.81 2.24
C ILE A 491 25.12 17.28 2.38
N GLY A 492 24.17 18.15 2.07
CA GLY A 492 24.31 19.58 2.25
C GLY A 492 24.12 20.02 3.67
#